data_57d2d7bc87d1074044e968e0aff49967
#
_entry.id   57d2d7bc87d1074044e968e0aff49967
#
_cell.length_a   1.000
_cell.length_b   1.000
_cell.length_c   1.000
_cell.angle_alpha   90.00
_cell.angle_beta   90.00
_cell.angle_gamma   90.00
#
_symmetry.space_group_name_H-M   'P 1'
#
loop_
_entity.id
_entity.type
_entity.pdbx_description
1 polymer ?
#
loop_
_entity_poly.entity_id
_entity_poly.type
_entity_poly.pdbx_seq_one_letter_code
_entity_poly.pdbx_strand_id
1 'polypeptide(L)'
;DSRIERIAVCRNKGIEIFKDKIKEFSIYIPMDLDLNLFKFVDIETFESLIDSFIDDNNAQGYFPFSFPYYYDIFALRKKGWVDGNALLNSFKLKRKFIIGAFIFNYIYIFSKQFKKEKFIEDLIPVESAFGGIGLYKVNNSIKYYELDKNDKYFISEHISFNEQFNYLFICRDWAIEAP
;
A
#
# COMPACT_ATOMS: atom_id res chain seq x y z
N ASP A 1 16.47 -11.19 -11.09
CA ASP A 1 15.77 -10.11 -10.35
C ASP A 1 14.27 -10.40 -10.30
N SER A 2 13.67 -10.36 -9.12
CA SER A 2 12.22 -10.53 -8.98
C SER A 2 11.47 -9.29 -9.49
N ARG A 3 10.14 -9.43 -9.76
CA ARG A 3 9.28 -8.28 -10.09
C ARG A 3 9.33 -7.21 -8.99
N ILE A 4 9.24 -7.62 -7.73
CA ILE A 4 9.27 -6.72 -6.55
C ILE A 4 10.60 -5.94 -6.52
N GLU A 5 11.73 -6.62 -6.77
CA GLU A 5 13.05 -6.00 -6.81
C GLU A 5 13.13 -4.91 -7.91
N ARG A 6 12.65 -5.21 -9.11
CA ARG A 6 12.63 -4.22 -10.22
C ARG A 6 11.76 -3.00 -9.88
N ILE A 7 10.59 -3.20 -9.26
CA ILE A 7 9.70 -2.11 -8.84
C ILE A 7 10.40 -1.25 -7.79
N ALA A 8 10.99 -1.85 -6.75
CA ALA A 8 11.74 -1.12 -5.72
C ALA A 8 12.90 -0.29 -6.31
N VAL A 9 13.66 -0.86 -7.25
CA VAL A 9 14.74 -0.15 -7.96
C VAL A 9 14.19 1.05 -8.74
N CYS A 10 13.10 0.88 -9.48
CA CYS A 10 12.49 1.99 -10.25
C CYS A 10 11.99 3.11 -9.33
N ARG A 11 11.32 2.78 -8.22
CA ARG A 11 10.85 3.78 -7.24
C ARG A 11 12.01 4.50 -6.57
N ASN A 12 13.05 3.76 -6.18
CA ASN A 12 14.27 4.35 -5.61
C ASN A 12 14.97 5.28 -6.59
N LYS A 13 14.97 4.96 -7.88
CA LYS A 13 15.51 5.83 -8.92
C LYS A 13 14.73 7.16 -9.00
N GLY A 14 13.42 7.11 -8.86
CA GLY A 14 12.58 8.31 -8.76
C GLY A 14 12.94 9.16 -7.55
N ILE A 15 13.07 8.55 -6.36
CA ILE A 15 13.49 9.26 -5.14
C ILE A 15 14.88 9.90 -5.34
N GLU A 16 15.84 9.19 -5.93
CA GLU A 16 17.20 9.67 -6.18
C GLU A 16 17.23 10.90 -7.09
N ILE A 17 16.38 10.95 -8.12
CA ILE A 17 16.28 12.11 -9.04
C ILE A 17 15.83 13.37 -8.29
N PHE A 18 14.94 13.24 -7.32
CA PHE A 18 14.34 14.36 -6.62
C PHE A 18 14.94 14.63 -5.23
N LYS A 19 15.94 13.84 -4.77
CA LYS A 19 16.44 13.92 -3.39
C LYS A 19 16.94 15.29 -2.97
N ASP A 20 17.57 16.02 -3.89
CA ASP A 20 18.11 17.37 -3.59
C ASP A 20 17.00 18.42 -3.47
N LYS A 21 15.84 18.14 -4.09
CA LYS A 21 14.64 18.99 -4.07
C LYS A 21 13.60 18.54 -3.06
N ILE A 22 13.81 17.42 -2.38
CA ILE A 22 12.77 16.80 -1.51
C ILE A 22 12.34 17.75 -0.39
N LYS A 23 13.21 18.66 0.03
CA LYS A 23 12.92 19.70 1.03
C LYS A 23 11.94 20.77 0.55
N GLU A 24 11.74 20.87 -0.75
CA GLU A 24 10.82 21.81 -1.38
C GLU A 24 9.40 21.28 -1.42
N PHE A 25 9.21 19.98 -1.13
CA PHE A 25 7.93 19.29 -1.23
C PHE A 25 7.40 18.88 0.15
N SER A 26 6.11 19.02 0.35
CA SER A 26 5.42 18.59 1.56
C SER A 26 4.91 17.15 1.47
N ILE A 27 4.66 16.65 0.25
CA ILE A 27 4.04 15.36 -0.01
C ILE A 27 4.82 14.61 -1.10
N TYR A 28 4.95 13.30 -0.91
CA TYR A 28 5.40 12.34 -1.91
C TYR A 28 4.23 11.45 -2.32
N ILE A 29 3.96 11.34 -3.62
CA ILE A 29 2.84 10.59 -4.18
C ILE A 29 3.36 9.52 -5.15
N PRO A 30 3.77 8.34 -4.69
CA PRO A 30 4.03 7.21 -5.57
C PRO A 30 2.71 6.68 -6.15
N MET A 31 2.72 6.35 -7.45
CA MET A 31 1.54 5.89 -8.17
C MET A 31 1.92 4.81 -9.19
N ASP A 32 1.09 3.77 -9.29
CA ASP A 32 1.15 2.79 -10.37
C ASP A 32 0.40 3.35 -11.59
N LEU A 33 0.99 3.23 -12.79
CA LEU A 33 0.48 3.88 -14.01
C LEU A 33 -0.72 3.17 -14.64
N ASP A 34 -1.06 1.98 -14.18
CA ASP A 34 -2.18 1.16 -14.65
C ASP A 34 -3.49 1.39 -13.87
N LEU A 35 -3.50 2.38 -12.97
CA LEU A 35 -4.68 2.72 -12.17
C LEU A 35 -5.66 3.63 -12.93
N ASN A 36 -6.94 3.36 -12.75
CA ASN A 36 -8.01 4.28 -13.13
C ASN A 36 -8.42 5.12 -11.90
N LEU A 37 -7.62 6.15 -11.60
CA LEU A 37 -7.79 6.98 -10.40
C LEU A 37 -9.11 7.74 -10.36
N PHE A 38 -9.56 8.23 -11.51
CA PHE A 38 -10.69 9.15 -11.59
C PHE A 38 -12.01 8.48 -11.95
N LYS A 39 -12.13 7.16 -11.76
CA LYS A 39 -13.41 6.47 -11.97
C LYS A 39 -14.43 6.78 -10.88
N PHE A 40 -13.99 6.92 -9.63
CA PHE A 40 -14.84 7.12 -8.46
C PHE A 40 -14.60 8.44 -7.74
N VAL A 41 -13.51 9.12 -8.04
CA VAL A 41 -13.10 10.37 -7.41
C VAL A 41 -12.72 11.34 -8.51
N ASP A 42 -13.40 12.48 -8.60
CA ASP A 42 -13.03 13.56 -9.54
C ASP A 42 -11.81 14.34 -9.04
N ILE A 43 -11.32 15.24 -9.88
CA ILE A 43 -10.11 16.03 -9.59
C ILE A 43 -10.33 16.92 -8.37
N GLU A 44 -11.50 17.57 -8.24
CA GLU A 44 -11.80 18.49 -7.13
C GLU A 44 -11.84 17.75 -5.80
N THR A 45 -12.44 16.57 -5.77
CA THR A 45 -12.45 15.69 -4.59
C THR A 45 -11.04 15.22 -4.24
N PHE A 46 -10.20 14.91 -5.24
CA PHE A 46 -8.83 14.50 -5.00
C PHE A 46 -7.95 15.65 -4.47
N GLU A 47 -8.12 16.87 -4.98
CA GLU A 47 -7.47 18.07 -4.45
C GLU A 47 -7.90 18.33 -3.01
N SER A 48 -9.19 18.27 -2.71
CA SER A 48 -9.71 18.40 -1.34
C SER A 48 -9.16 17.34 -0.39
N LEU A 49 -8.96 16.11 -0.87
CA LEU A 49 -8.32 15.04 -0.09
C LEU A 49 -6.86 15.37 0.23
N ILE A 50 -6.12 15.92 -0.75
CA ILE A 50 -4.73 16.34 -0.54
C ILE A 50 -4.67 17.45 0.49
N ASP A 51 -5.53 18.47 0.41
CA ASP A 51 -5.60 19.56 1.36
C ASP A 51 -5.92 19.04 2.77
N SER A 52 -6.93 18.18 2.88
CA SER A 52 -7.28 17.52 4.15
C SER A 52 -6.12 16.71 4.73
N PHE A 53 -5.35 16.03 3.89
CA PHE A 53 -4.17 15.28 4.30
C PHE A 53 -3.04 16.21 4.78
N ILE A 54 -2.83 17.35 4.11
CA ILE A 54 -1.84 18.36 4.52
C ILE A 54 -2.17 18.89 5.92
N ASP A 55 -3.44 19.19 6.15
CA ASP A 55 -3.93 19.81 7.38
C ASP A 55 -4.01 18.80 8.56
N ASP A 56 -4.13 17.50 8.30
CA ASP A 56 -4.12 16.47 9.34
C ASP A 56 -2.73 16.30 9.96
N ASN A 57 -2.48 16.96 11.07
CA ASN A 57 -1.19 16.90 11.77
C ASN A 57 -0.83 15.51 12.32
N ASN A 58 -1.78 14.60 12.43
CA ASN A 58 -1.55 13.25 12.95
C ASN A 58 -1.18 12.25 11.85
N ALA A 59 -1.76 12.40 10.65
CA ALA A 59 -1.51 11.46 9.55
C ALA A 59 -0.15 11.68 8.90
N GLN A 60 0.56 10.59 8.61
CA GLN A 60 1.80 10.57 7.83
C GLN A 60 1.65 9.85 6.50
N GLY A 61 0.57 9.10 6.30
CA GLY A 61 0.23 8.52 5.02
C GLY A 61 -1.25 8.19 4.87
N TYR A 62 -1.79 8.48 3.68
CA TYR A 62 -3.13 8.10 3.24
C TYR A 62 -3.07 7.18 2.05
N PHE A 63 -3.94 6.18 2.04
CA PHE A 63 -4.09 5.20 0.98
C PHE A 63 -5.55 5.07 0.55
N PRO A 64 -5.81 4.76 -0.72
CA PRO A 64 -7.17 4.58 -1.19
C PRO A 64 -7.80 3.28 -0.68
N PHE A 65 -9.13 3.30 -0.64
CA PHE A 65 -9.96 2.14 -0.43
C PHE A 65 -10.40 1.58 -1.78
N SER A 66 -9.93 0.41 -2.17
CA SER A 66 -10.25 -0.14 -3.49
C SER A 66 -11.60 -0.86 -3.53
N PHE A 67 -12.30 -0.74 -4.66
CA PHE A 67 -13.62 -1.32 -4.91
C PHE A 67 -13.63 -2.14 -6.21
N PRO A 68 -14.35 -3.29 -6.31
CA PRO A 68 -15.27 -3.88 -5.31
C PRO A 68 -14.58 -4.64 -4.17
N TYR A 69 -13.30 -4.93 -4.27
CA TYR A 69 -12.52 -5.62 -3.25
C TYR A 69 -11.21 -4.88 -2.98
N TYR A 70 -10.62 -5.09 -1.80
CA TYR A 70 -9.30 -4.53 -1.51
C TYR A 70 -8.22 -5.37 -2.20
N TYR A 71 -7.63 -4.85 -3.27
CA TYR A 71 -6.77 -5.69 -4.12
C TYR A 71 -5.35 -5.87 -3.60
N ASP A 72 -4.74 -4.83 -3.01
CA ASP A 72 -3.33 -4.85 -2.62
C ASP A 72 -3.11 -5.47 -1.22
N ILE A 73 -3.55 -6.70 -1.08
CA ILE A 73 -3.39 -7.50 0.15
C ILE A 73 -1.92 -7.72 0.53
N PHE A 74 -1.01 -7.64 -0.44
CA PHE A 74 0.40 -7.92 -0.20
C PHE A 74 1.11 -6.76 0.50
N ALA A 75 0.68 -5.52 0.25
CA ALA A 75 1.14 -4.34 0.96
C ALA A 75 0.39 -4.10 2.28
N LEU A 76 -0.80 -4.71 2.45
CA LEU A 76 -1.64 -4.46 3.61
C LEU A 76 -1.12 -5.16 4.88
N ARG A 77 -1.01 -4.41 5.96
CA ARG A 77 -0.81 -4.88 7.34
C ARG A 77 -1.76 -4.15 8.26
N LYS A 78 -2.71 -4.89 8.78
CA LYS A 78 -3.68 -4.43 9.77
C LYS A 78 -4.13 -5.59 10.63
N LYS A 79 -3.97 -5.48 11.94
CA LYS A 79 -4.44 -6.47 12.91
C LYS A 79 -5.94 -6.76 12.70
N GLY A 80 -6.27 -8.03 12.63
CA GLY A 80 -7.64 -8.50 12.42
C GLY A 80 -8.10 -8.48 10.96
N TRP A 81 -7.33 -7.88 10.02
CA TRP A 81 -7.59 -7.96 8.57
C TRP A 81 -6.53 -8.81 7.89
N VAL A 82 -5.29 -8.35 7.81
CA VAL A 82 -4.13 -9.10 7.31
C VAL A 82 -3.04 -9.09 8.36
N ASP A 83 -3.00 -10.16 9.14
CA ASP A 83 -2.00 -10.38 10.18
C ASP A 83 -0.79 -11.11 9.57
N GLY A 84 0.25 -10.39 9.22
CA GLY A 84 1.49 -10.95 8.68
C GLY A 84 1.52 -11.10 7.14
N ASN A 85 2.45 -11.89 6.63
CA ASN A 85 2.74 -12.01 5.21
C ASN A 85 1.90 -13.10 4.54
N ALA A 86 0.77 -12.71 3.91
CA ALA A 86 -0.14 -13.63 3.22
C ALA A 86 0.54 -14.37 2.06
N LEU A 87 1.41 -13.69 1.29
CA LEU A 87 2.09 -14.27 0.14
C LEU A 87 3.10 -15.35 0.57
N LEU A 88 3.93 -15.06 1.56
CA LEU A 88 4.91 -16.03 2.10
C LEU A 88 4.20 -17.26 2.68
N ASN A 89 3.13 -17.04 3.42
CA ASN A 89 2.33 -18.13 3.99
C ASN A 89 1.69 -18.99 2.90
N SER A 90 1.12 -18.37 1.85
CA SER A 90 0.59 -19.08 0.69
C SER A 90 1.67 -19.93 0.01
N PHE A 91 2.85 -19.37 -0.20
CA PHE A 91 3.96 -20.09 -0.85
C PHE A 91 4.48 -21.28 0.00
N LYS A 92 4.67 -21.09 1.30
CA LYS A 92 5.12 -22.16 2.20
C LYS A 92 4.16 -23.37 2.22
N LEU A 93 2.86 -23.12 2.11
CA LEU A 93 1.86 -24.19 2.08
C LEU A 93 1.75 -24.84 0.70
N LYS A 94 1.86 -24.07 -0.39
CA LYS A 94 1.89 -24.59 -1.76
C LYS A 94 2.99 -25.62 -1.97
N ARG A 95 4.14 -25.48 -1.30
CA ARG A 95 5.21 -26.48 -1.31
C ARG A 95 4.84 -27.80 -0.60
N LYS A 96 3.88 -27.77 0.33
CA LYS A 96 3.50 -28.95 1.13
C LYS A 96 2.31 -29.72 0.52
N PHE A 97 1.36 -29.02 -0.11
CA PHE A 97 0.12 -29.62 -0.60
C PHE A 97 -0.40 -28.90 -1.86
N ILE A 98 -0.36 -29.57 -3.03
CA ILE A 98 -0.81 -28.99 -4.29
C ILE A 98 -2.32 -28.65 -4.26
N ILE A 99 -3.16 -29.53 -3.70
CA ILE A 99 -4.62 -29.31 -3.56
C ILE A 99 -4.90 -28.24 -2.49
N GLY A 100 -4.10 -28.17 -1.43
CA GLY A 100 -4.20 -27.14 -0.40
C GLY A 100 -3.92 -25.72 -0.90
N ALA A 101 -3.22 -25.56 -2.03
CA ALA A 101 -2.91 -24.24 -2.59
C ALA A 101 -4.16 -23.43 -2.96
N PHE A 102 -5.21 -24.08 -3.51
CA PHE A 102 -6.47 -23.40 -3.84
C PHE A 102 -7.24 -22.97 -2.60
N ILE A 103 -7.37 -23.85 -1.61
CA ILE A 103 -8.03 -23.56 -0.33
C ILE A 103 -7.27 -22.43 0.40
N PHE A 104 -5.96 -22.46 0.33
CA PHE A 104 -5.12 -21.50 1.01
C PHE A 104 -5.15 -20.11 0.37
N ASN A 105 -5.08 -20.03 -0.95
CA ASN A 105 -5.28 -18.78 -1.67
C ASN A 105 -6.68 -18.19 -1.36
N TYR A 106 -7.70 -19.02 -1.27
CA TYR A 106 -9.01 -18.57 -0.86
C TYR A 106 -9.00 -17.98 0.56
N ILE A 107 -8.45 -18.70 1.54
CA ILE A 107 -8.45 -18.26 2.95
C ILE A 107 -7.56 -17.03 3.19
N TYR A 108 -6.37 -16.98 2.59
CA TYR A 108 -5.37 -15.95 2.93
C TYR A 108 -5.33 -14.78 1.97
N ILE A 109 -5.88 -14.92 0.77
CA ILE A 109 -5.92 -13.86 -0.23
C ILE A 109 -7.37 -13.43 -0.47
N PHE A 110 -8.17 -14.25 -1.15
CA PHE A 110 -9.52 -13.84 -1.56
C PHE A 110 -10.43 -13.47 -0.39
N SER A 111 -10.50 -14.29 0.66
CA SER A 111 -11.32 -13.95 1.83
C SER A 111 -10.89 -12.63 2.50
N LYS A 112 -9.61 -12.29 2.43
CA LYS A 112 -9.09 -11.05 2.99
C LYS A 112 -9.42 -9.84 2.13
N GLN A 113 -9.44 -9.98 0.81
CA GLN A 113 -9.83 -8.91 -0.10
C GLN A 113 -11.27 -8.43 0.17
N PHE A 114 -12.19 -9.34 0.48
CA PHE A 114 -13.59 -9.01 0.78
C PHE A 114 -13.86 -8.65 2.25
N LYS A 115 -12.88 -8.80 3.14
CA LYS A 115 -13.04 -8.50 4.56
C LYS A 115 -13.14 -7.01 4.89
N LYS A 116 -12.86 -6.15 3.94
CA LYS A 116 -12.90 -4.68 4.06
C LYS A 116 -14.20 -4.12 4.64
N GLU A 117 -15.33 -4.78 4.37
CA GLU A 117 -16.66 -4.36 4.83
C GLU A 117 -16.82 -4.36 6.36
N LYS A 118 -15.90 -5.00 7.08
CA LYS A 118 -15.87 -4.98 8.55
C LYS A 118 -15.29 -3.69 9.14
N PHE A 119 -14.63 -2.88 8.32
CA PHE A 119 -14.02 -1.64 8.73
C PHE A 119 -14.89 -0.49 8.20
N ILE A 120 -15.56 0.20 9.11
CA ILE A 120 -16.57 1.23 8.81
C ILE A 120 -16.07 2.64 9.10
N GLU A 121 -14.90 2.76 9.71
CA GLU A 121 -14.27 4.05 10.02
C GLU A 121 -13.88 4.77 8.71
N ASP A 122 -14.00 6.09 8.66
CA ASP A 122 -13.62 6.92 7.51
C ASP A 122 -12.10 6.85 7.26
N LEU A 123 -11.32 6.85 8.34
CA LEU A 123 -9.89 6.63 8.34
C LEU A 123 -9.57 5.32 9.08
N ILE A 124 -9.20 4.30 8.33
CA ILE A 124 -8.88 2.98 8.86
C ILE A 124 -7.37 2.92 9.18
N PRO A 125 -6.96 2.89 10.46
CA PRO A 125 -5.55 2.84 10.82
C PRO A 125 -4.91 1.53 10.37
N VAL A 126 -3.73 1.61 9.76
CA VAL A 126 -2.97 0.47 9.24
C VAL A 126 -1.49 0.57 9.63
N GLU A 127 -0.80 -0.55 9.68
CA GLU A 127 0.66 -0.60 9.81
C GLU A 127 1.33 -0.43 8.44
N SER A 128 0.67 -0.87 7.37
CA SER A 128 1.10 -0.69 5.98
C SER A 128 -0.08 -0.87 5.04
N ALA A 129 -0.10 -0.09 3.96
CA ALA A 129 -0.98 -0.24 2.81
C ALA A 129 -0.33 0.44 1.60
N PHE A 130 -0.95 0.29 0.40
CA PHE A 130 -0.59 1.08 -0.76
C PHE A 130 -1.80 1.30 -1.68
N GLY A 131 -2.39 0.21 -2.21
CA GLY A 131 -3.55 0.32 -3.09
C GLY A 131 -3.23 0.92 -4.47
N GLY A 132 -1.96 0.92 -4.90
CA GLY A 132 -1.53 1.45 -6.20
C GLY A 132 -1.21 2.95 -6.23
N ILE A 133 -1.62 3.70 -5.21
CA ILE A 133 -1.25 5.11 -4.97
C ILE A 133 -1.21 5.35 -3.46
N GLY A 134 -0.35 6.26 -3.02
CA GLY A 134 -0.29 6.69 -1.63
C GLY A 134 0.12 8.14 -1.50
N LEU A 135 -0.42 8.83 -0.50
CA LEU A 135 0.02 10.16 -0.09
C LEU A 135 0.91 10.00 1.15
N TYR A 136 2.11 10.57 1.13
CA TYR A 136 3.03 10.51 2.26
C TYR A 136 3.56 11.89 2.60
N LYS A 137 3.57 12.26 3.87
CA LYS A 137 4.21 13.51 4.33
C LYS A 137 5.73 13.37 4.29
N VAL A 138 6.37 14.35 3.69
CA VAL A 138 7.83 14.41 3.59
C VAL A 138 8.37 15.40 4.61
N ASN A 139 9.14 14.91 5.57
CA ASN A 139 9.79 15.72 6.59
C ASN A 139 11.29 15.85 6.27
N ASN A 140 11.64 16.66 5.26
CA ASN A 140 13.01 16.92 4.82
C ASN A 140 13.80 15.72 4.26
N SER A 141 13.31 14.51 4.39
CA SER A 141 13.91 13.28 3.84
C SER A 141 12.87 12.21 3.66
N ILE A 142 13.14 11.29 2.73
CA ILE A 142 12.39 10.07 2.53
C ILE A 142 13.38 8.91 2.35
N LYS A 143 13.12 7.79 3.01
CA LYS A 143 13.97 6.59 2.89
C LYS A 143 13.64 5.87 1.59
N TYR A 144 14.61 5.10 1.13
CA TYR A 144 14.44 4.22 -0.02
C TYR A 144 13.55 3.02 0.32
N TYR A 145 12.96 2.42 -0.74
CA TYR A 145 12.34 1.11 -0.66
C TYR A 145 13.43 0.06 -0.45
N GLU A 146 13.37 -0.64 0.67
CA GLU A 146 14.30 -1.71 0.99
C GLU A 146 13.61 -3.07 0.83
N LEU A 147 14.36 -4.05 0.35
CA LEU A 147 13.88 -5.43 0.27
C LEU A 147 14.53 -6.24 1.38
N ASP A 148 13.73 -6.99 2.13
CA ASP A 148 14.26 -7.98 3.06
C ASP A 148 15.12 -8.99 2.29
N LYS A 149 16.40 -9.09 2.67
CA LYS A 149 17.37 -9.96 2.01
C LYS A 149 17.00 -11.44 2.12
N ASN A 150 16.27 -11.83 3.17
CA ASN A 150 15.87 -13.21 3.41
C ASN A 150 14.57 -13.59 2.69
N ASP A 151 13.62 -12.65 2.58
CA ASP A 151 12.28 -12.88 2.05
C ASP A 151 11.92 -11.96 0.86
N LYS A 152 12.93 -11.43 0.15
CA LYS A 152 12.79 -10.42 -0.93
C LYS A 152 11.80 -10.76 -2.05
N TYR A 153 11.43 -12.04 -2.19
CA TYR A 153 10.49 -12.48 -3.22
C TYR A 153 9.03 -12.51 -2.74
N PHE A 154 8.79 -12.33 -1.44
CA PHE A 154 7.49 -12.58 -0.83
C PHE A 154 6.98 -11.41 0.00
N ILE A 155 7.77 -10.36 0.18
CA ILE A 155 7.39 -9.16 0.92
C ILE A 155 7.25 -8.01 -0.07
N SER A 156 6.11 -7.33 -0.04
CA SER A 156 5.93 -6.10 -0.83
C SER A 156 6.94 -5.05 -0.39
N GLU A 157 7.53 -4.35 -1.35
CA GLU A 157 8.48 -3.26 -1.12
C GLU A 157 7.86 -2.11 -0.30
N HIS A 158 6.54 -1.99 -0.32
CA HIS A 158 5.83 -1.00 0.49
C HIS A 158 5.89 -1.28 2.00
N ILE A 159 6.10 -2.52 2.43
CA ILE A 159 6.18 -2.83 3.85
C ILE A 159 7.37 -2.10 4.48
N SER A 160 8.57 -2.30 3.96
CA SER A 160 9.78 -1.63 4.46
C SER A 160 9.71 -0.11 4.30
N PHE A 161 9.13 0.35 3.19
CA PHE A 161 8.95 1.77 2.96
C PHE A 161 8.01 2.42 3.98
N ASN A 162 6.92 1.74 4.33
CA ASN A 162 5.92 2.24 5.26
C ASN A 162 6.39 2.23 6.73
N GLU A 163 7.38 1.41 7.09
CA GLU A 163 7.97 1.37 8.44
C GLU A 163 8.60 2.70 8.89
N GLN A 164 8.88 3.61 7.97
CA GLN A 164 9.39 4.95 8.32
C GLN A 164 8.30 5.90 8.83
N PHE A 165 7.03 5.53 8.70
CA PHE A 165 5.87 6.35 9.06
C PHE A 165 5.07 5.72 10.20
N ASN A 166 4.55 6.54 11.13
CA ASN A 166 3.88 6.02 12.32
C ASN A 166 2.34 5.99 12.21
N TYR A 167 1.74 6.92 11.47
CA TYR A 167 0.29 7.11 11.41
C TYR A 167 -0.17 7.00 9.96
N LEU A 168 -0.50 5.79 9.58
CA LEU A 168 -0.93 5.43 8.23
C LEU A 168 -2.39 5.04 8.24
N PHE A 169 -3.16 5.51 7.25
CA PHE A 169 -4.59 5.27 7.16
C PHE A 169 -5.02 4.90 5.75
N ILE A 170 -5.96 3.98 5.63
CA ILE A 170 -6.77 3.83 4.43
C ILE A 170 -7.93 4.80 4.56
N CYS A 171 -8.06 5.71 3.60
CA CYS A 171 -9.15 6.66 3.51
C CYS A 171 -10.30 6.05 2.73
N ARG A 172 -11.46 5.92 3.36
CA ARG A 172 -12.62 5.25 2.80
C ARG A 172 -13.29 6.06 1.71
N ASP A 173 -13.31 7.38 1.87
CA ASP A 173 -13.86 8.32 0.88
C ASP A 173 -12.99 8.46 -0.37
N TRP A 174 -11.74 8.02 -0.29
CA TRP A 174 -10.86 7.92 -1.44
C TRP A 174 -10.96 6.54 -2.09
N ALA A 175 -12.00 6.35 -2.91
CA ALA A 175 -12.24 5.08 -3.59
C ALA A 175 -11.52 5.01 -4.95
N ILE A 176 -10.87 3.89 -5.21
CA ILE A 176 -10.30 3.55 -6.53
C ILE A 176 -10.86 2.23 -7.04
N GLU A 177 -10.78 2.01 -8.34
CA GLU A 177 -11.13 0.71 -8.94
C GLU A 177 -9.98 -0.29 -8.72
N ALA A 178 -10.32 -1.48 -8.24
CA ALA A 178 -9.40 -2.61 -8.25
C ALA A 178 -9.14 -3.05 -9.70
N PRO A 179 -7.88 -3.26 -10.12
CA PRO A 179 -7.53 -3.69 -11.46
C PRO A 179 -8.01 -5.11 -11.81
#